data_56e6058ffc3d3bb08d581519dae651c8
#
_entry.id   56e6058ffc3d3bb08d581519dae651c8
#
_cell.length_a   1.000
_cell.length_b   1.000
_cell.length_c   1.000
_cell.angle_alpha   90.00
_cell.angle_beta   90.00
_cell.angle_gamma   90.00
#
_symmetry.space_group_name_H-M   'P 1'
#
loop_
_entity.id
_entity.type
_entity.pdbx_description
1 polymer ?
#
loop_
_entity_poly.entity_id
_entity_poly.type
_entity_poly.pdbx_seq_one_letter_code
_entity_poly.pdbx_strand_id
1 'polypeptide(L)'
;MLGFDAINNEQAQGTLNRLAAQPIYRDTIINAKFLAGATVVFLTVFSLGGVLSGLGLLLSGTKPVAEEWVRLVIFLLLSGVYISVWLAISVLFSTLSRHAATSALSSIALWLFLTMFLSLVASGLANAMFAGTHASAQDVISAYRLQTGINRISPYYLFSEAASVLMNPNVRSLDIMSLVEYQNGALASYLSLGQSLLQIWPHLVAMIMEVVIGFALAYISFMRKEIRA
;
A
#
# COMPACT_ATOMS: atom_id res chain seq x y z
N MET A 1 7.34 -3.91 -9.82
CA MET A 1 6.06 -3.74 -10.53
C MET A 1 5.74 -5.01 -11.31
N LEU A 2 5.20 -6.01 -10.65
CA LEU A 2 5.02 -7.38 -11.17
C LEU A 2 3.80 -7.59 -12.10
N GLY A 3 3.01 -6.57 -12.41
CA GLY A 3 1.76 -6.75 -13.16
C GLY A 3 1.65 -5.94 -14.44
N PHE A 4 2.64 -5.12 -14.78
CA PHE A 4 2.53 -4.15 -15.88
C PHE A 4 2.41 -4.78 -17.26
N ASP A 5 2.94 -5.99 -17.43
CA ASP A 5 2.92 -6.75 -18.69
C ASP A 5 1.95 -7.94 -18.67
N ALA A 6 1.25 -8.14 -17.54
CA ALA A 6 0.43 -9.32 -17.31
C ALA A 6 -0.60 -9.62 -18.42
N ILE A 7 -1.18 -8.59 -19.04
CA ILE A 7 -2.15 -8.71 -20.14
C ILE A 7 -1.55 -8.26 -21.46
N ASN A 8 -0.77 -7.17 -21.45
CA ASN A 8 -0.22 -6.59 -22.67
C ASN A 8 0.74 -7.51 -23.42
N ASN A 9 1.59 -8.25 -22.71
CA ASN A 9 2.55 -9.15 -23.30
C ASN A 9 1.85 -10.29 -24.04
N GLU A 10 0.80 -10.87 -23.45
CA GLU A 10 0.00 -11.91 -24.10
C GLU A 10 -0.78 -11.39 -25.31
N GLN A 11 -1.25 -10.15 -25.24
CA GLN A 11 -1.91 -9.51 -26.36
C GLN A 11 -0.93 -9.25 -27.51
N ALA A 12 0.28 -8.77 -27.21
CA ALA A 12 1.32 -8.51 -28.20
C ALA A 12 1.84 -9.80 -28.86
N GLN A 13 1.88 -10.91 -28.13
CA GLN A 13 2.30 -12.22 -28.64
C GLN A 13 1.16 -13.01 -29.31
N GLY A 14 -0.08 -12.50 -29.30
CA GLY A 14 -1.23 -13.21 -29.83
C GLY A 14 -1.66 -14.44 -28.99
N THR A 15 -1.02 -14.67 -27.84
CA THR A 15 -1.34 -15.81 -26.95
C THR A 15 -2.68 -15.61 -26.24
N LEU A 16 -3.10 -14.36 -26.02
CA LEU A 16 -4.40 -14.05 -25.43
C LEU A 16 -5.57 -14.57 -26.28
N ASN A 17 -5.45 -14.49 -27.63
CA ASN A 17 -6.47 -15.04 -28.53
C ASN A 17 -6.55 -16.57 -28.44
N ARG A 18 -5.42 -17.25 -28.26
CA ARG A 18 -5.37 -18.71 -28.08
C ARG A 18 -5.97 -19.12 -26.73
N LEU A 19 -5.73 -18.37 -25.66
CA LEU A 19 -6.34 -18.59 -24.35
C LEU A 19 -7.85 -18.35 -24.40
N ALA A 20 -8.30 -17.28 -25.07
CA ALA A 20 -9.73 -16.98 -25.23
C ALA A 20 -10.47 -17.99 -26.13
N ALA A 21 -9.78 -18.73 -27.01
CA ALA A 21 -10.35 -19.79 -27.82
C ALA A 21 -10.52 -21.12 -27.05
N GLN A 22 -9.91 -21.27 -25.88
CA GLN A 22 -10.10 -22.43 -25.02
C GLN A 22 -11.45 -22.30 -24.26
N PRO A 23 -12.07 -23.40 -23.83
CA PRO A 23 -13.30 -23.38 -23.05
C PRO A 23 -13.06 -22.92 -21.59
N ILE A 24 -12.40 -21.77 -21.43
CA ILE A 24 -12.07 -21.15 -20.14
C ILE A 24 -12.79 -19.80 -20.09
N TYR A 25 -13.45 -19.53 -18.95
CA TYR A 25 -14.09 -18.25 -18.74
C TYR A 25 -13.05 -17.11 -18.67
N ARG A 26 -13.37 -15.98 -19.28
CA ARG A 26 -12.45 -14.82 -19.34
C ARG A 26 -12.08 -14.27 -17.94
N ASP A 27 -13.00 -14.33 -17.00
CA ASP A 27 -12.80 -13.94 -15.61
C ASP A 27 -11.72 -14.80 -14.92
N THR A 28 -11.66 -16.10 -15.26
CA THR A 28 -10.65 -17.01 -14.72
C THR A 28 -9.23 -16.55 -15.10
N ILE A 29 -9.06 -16.00 -16.30
CA ILE A 29 -7.73 -15.54 -16.77
C ILE A 29 -7.20 -14.39 -15.89
N ILE A 30 -8.00 -13.34 -15.67
CA ILE A 30 -7.55 -12.19 -14.89
C ILE A 30 -7.40 -12.53 -13.41
N ASN A 31 -8.33 -13.36 -12.86
CA ASN A 31 -8.27 -13.83 -11.49
C ASN A 31 -7.00 -14.66 -11.25
N ALA A 32 -6.70 -15.62 -12.13
CA ALA A 32 -5.50 -16.45 -12.03
C ALA A 32 -4.21 -15.62 -12.07
N LYS A 33 -4.14 -14.63 -12.95
CA LYS A 33 -2.97 -13.73 -13.06
C LYS A 33 -2.78 -12.89 -11.82
N PHE A 34 -3.84 -12.32 -11.29
CA PHE A 34 -3.76 -11.54 -10.06
C PHE A 34 -3.36 -12.40 -8.86
N LEU A 35 -3.99 -13.57 -8.69
CA LEU A 35 -3.65 -14.51 -7.62
C LEU A 35 -2.21 -15.02 -7.73
N ALA A 36 -1.75 -15.37 -8.92
CA ALA A 36 -0.37 -15.78 -9.14
C ALA A 36 0.60 -14.65 -8.76
N GLY A 37 0.33 -13.43 -9.20
CA GLY A 37 1.12 -12.25 -8.83
C GLY A 37 1.12 -12.00 -7.31
N ALA A 38 -0.03 -12.06 -6.66
CA ALA A 38 -0.15 -11.91 -5.22
C ALA A 38 0.62 -13.02 -4.46
N THR A 39 0.52 -14.27 -4.92
CA THR A 39 1.28 -15.39 -4.33
C THR A 39 2.79 -15.13 -4.40
N VAL A 40 3.29 -14.71 -5.57
CA VAL A 40 4.71 -14.36 -5.75
C VAL A 40 5.11 -13.21 -4.82
N VAL A 41 4.27 -12.17 -4.68
CA VAL A 41 4.51 -11.06 -3.76
C VAL A 41 4.67 -11.56 -2.33
N PHE A 42 3.72 -12.34 -1.82
CA PHE A 42 3.77 -12.85 -0.45
C PHE A 42 4.98 -13.78 -0.24
N LEU A 43 5.25 -14.71 -1.16
CA LEU A 43 6.44 -15.57 -1.08
C LEU A 43 7.73 -14.76 -1.04
N THR A 44 7.86 -13.74 -1.88
CA THR A 44 9.04 -12.87 -1.92
C THR A 44 9.20 -12.07 -0.63
N VAL A 45 8.12 -11.45 -0.13
CA VAL A 45 8.13 -10.67 1.12
C VAL A 45 8.52 -11.54 2.30
N PHE A 46 7.91 -12.72 2.44
CA PHE A 46 8.22 -13.64 3.54
C PHE A 46 9.62 -14.22 3.43
N SER A 47 10.09 -14.56 2.23
CA SER A 47 11.46 -15.06 2.02
C SER A 47 12.50 -14.00 2.34
N LEU A 48 12.38 -12.80 1.80
CA LEU A 48 13.31 -11.70 2.08
C LEU A 48 13.22 -11.25 3.55
N GLY A 49 12.02 -11.10 4.08
CA GLY A 49 11.80 -10.73 5.47
C GLY A 49 12.37 -11.78 6.44
N GLY A 50 12.20 -13.07 6.14
CA GLY A 50 12.79 -14.16 6.92
C GLY A 50 14.30 -14.15 6.89
N VAL A 51 14.92 -13.98 5.72
CA VAL A 51 16.38 -13.89 5.59
C VAL A 51 16.93 -12.68 6.34
N LEU A 52 16.34 -11.49 6.15
CA LEU A 52 16.81 -10.26 6.79
C LEU A 52 16.64 -10.34 8.32
N SER A 53 15.53 -10.87 8.80
CA SER A 53 15.28 -11.05 10.23
C SER A 53 16.23 -12.08 10.83
N GLY A 54 16.47 -13.20 10.14
CA GLY A 54 17.42 -14.23 10.57
C GLY A 54 18.84 -13.69 10.66
N LEU A 55 19.30 -12.94 9.66
CA LEU A 55 20.61 -12.27 9.68
C LEU A 55 20.68 -11.22 10.80
N GLY A 56 19.64 -10.41 10.98
CA GLY A 56 19.56 -9.43 12.06
C GLY A 56 19.72 -10.07 13.44
N LEU A 57 19.08 -11.21 13.68
CA LEU A 57 19.22 -11.97 14.93
C LEU A 57 20.62 -12.54 15.14
N LEU A 58 21.22 -13.09 14.09
CA LEU A 58 22.60 -13.62 14.16
C LEU A 58 23.60 -12.52 14.47
N LEU A 59 23.43 -11.33 13.92
CA LEU A 59 24.34 -10.20 14.12
C LEU A 59 24.13 -9.50 15.46
N SER A 60 22.88 -9.38 15.93
CA SER A 60 22.55 -8.69 17.18
C SER A 60 22.81 -9.58 18.43
N GLY A 61 22.80 -10.90 18.28
CA GLY A 61 22.92 -11.85 19.38
C GLY A 61 21.76 -11.79 20.39
N THR A 62 20.72 -11.00 20.12
CA THR A 62 19.54 -10.86 20.99
C THR A 62 18.53 -11.96 20.71
N LYS A 63 17.83 -12.42 21.76
CA LYS A 63 16.73 -13.38 21.61
C LYS A 63 15.42 -12.58 21.60
N PRO A 64 14.70 -12.54 20.47
CA PRO A 64 13.43 -11.81 20.40
C PRO A 64 12.37 -12.49 21.27
N VAL A 65 11.51 -11.67 21.86
CA VAL A 65 10.34 -12.12 22.61
C VAL A 65 9.26 -12.59 21.63
N ALA A 66 8.36 -13.46 22.08
CA ALA A 66 7.26 -13.97 21.25
C ALA A 66 6.42 -12.85 20.61
N GLU A 67 6.22 -11.73 21.32
CA GLU A 67 5.51 -10.57 20.80
C GLU A 67 6.22 -9.92 19.60
N GLU A 68 7.54 -9.82 19.62
CA GLU A 68 8.34 -9.25 18.51
C GLU A 68 8.24 -10.12 17.25
N TRP A 69 8.21 -11.46 17.41
CA TRP A 69 7.95 -12.35 16.27
C TRP A 69 6.58 -12.15 15.67
N VAL A 70 5.54 -11.99 16.49
CA VAL A 70 4.18 -11.73 16.00
C VAL A 70 4.11 -10.37 15.29
N ARG A 71 4.73 -9.32 15.84
CA ARG A 71 4.82 -8.00 15.19
C ARG A 71 5.50 -8.09 13.82
N LEU A 72 6.60 -8.85 13.73
CA LEU A 72 7.30 -9.07 12.47
C LEU A 72 6.41 -9.76 11.43
N VAL A 73 5.73 -10.85 11.81
CA VAL A 73 4.84 -11.56 10.88
C VAL A 73 3.71 -10.64 10.40
N ILE A 74 3.10 -9.87 11.29
CA ILE A 74 2.06 -8.90 10.91
C ILE A 74 2.62 -7.81 10.00
N PHE A 75 3.84 -7.33 10.24
CA PHE A 75 4.52 -6.38 9.36
C PHE A 75 4.75 -6.95 7.95
N LEU A 76 5.16 -8.22 7.85
CA LEU A 76 5.32 -8.88 6.54
C LEU A 76 3.98 -9.06 5.82
N LEU A 77 2.92 -9.41 6.54
CA LEU A 77 1.56 -9.46 5.98
C LEU A 77 1.10 -8.09 5.49
N LEU A 78 1.28 -7.05 6.29
CA LEU A 78 0.97 -5.67 5.94
C LEU A 78 1.75 -5.22 4.69
N SER A 79 3.03 -5.57 4.60
CA SER A 79 3.90 -5.30 3.43
C SER A 79 3.38 -6.02 2.19
N GLY A 80 2.94 -7.27 2.32
CA GLY A 80 2.32 -8.04 1.24
C GLY A 80 1.04 -7.37 0.72
N VAL A 81 0.18 -6.89 1.60
CA VAL A 81 -1.04 -6.13 1.23
C VAL A 81 -0.65 -4.84 0.51
N TYR A 82 0.29 -4.06 1.05
CA TYR A 82 0.77 -2.83 0.41
C TYR A 82 1.29 -3.06 -1.02
N ILE A 83 2.13 -4.08 -1.23
CA ILE A 83 2.63 -4.41 -2.56
C ILE A 83 1.51 -4.90 -3.47
N SER A 84 0.49 -5.59 -2.92
CA SER A 84 -0.68 -6.04 -3.68
C SER A 84 -1.55 -4.88 -4.19
N VAL A 85 -1.57 -3.72 -3.51
CA VAL A 85 -2.20 -2.49 -4.05
C VAL A 85 -1.53 -2.10 -5.37
N TRP A 86 -0.20 -2.05 -5.39
CA TRP A 86 0.55 -1.70 -6.60
C TRP A 86 0.47 -2.78 -7.68
N LEU A 87 0.32 -4.04 -7.29
CA LEU A 87 0.03 -5.12 -8.24
C LEU A 87 -1.32 -4.90 -8.92
N ALA A 88 -2.38 -4.60 -8.15
CA ALA A 88 -3.72 -4.34 -8.68
C ALA A 88 -3.73 -3.15 -9.65
N ILE A 89 -3.06 -2.06 -9.29
CA ILE A 89 -2.89 -0.86 -10.13
C ILE A 89 -2.10 -1.20 -11.40
N SER A 90 -1.03 -1.97 -11.30
CA SER A 90 -0.22 -2.38 -12.45
C SER A 90 -1.00 -3.26 -13.42
N VAL A 91 -1.82 -4.19 -12.91
CA VAL A 91 -2.73 -5.02 -13.72
C VAL A 91 -3.78 -4.14 -14.40
N LEU A 92 -4.34 -3.13 -13.70
CA LEU A 92 -5.27 -2.17 -14.27
C LEU A 92 -4.63 -1.44 -15.47
N PHE A 93 -3.46 -0.87 -15.32
CA PHE A 93 -2.78 -0.20 -16.43
C PHE A 93 -2.40 -1.16 -17.56
N SER A 94 -2.11 -2.44 -17.25
CA SER A 94 -1.90 -3.47 -18.26
C SER A 94 -3.15 -3.76 -19.08
N THR A 95 -4.35 -3.67 -18.48
CA THR A 95 -5.60 -3.84 -19.23
C THR A 95 -5.96 -2.59 -20.06
N LEU A 96 -5.63 -1.39 -19.60
CA LEU A 96 -5.96 -0.12 -20.26
C LEU A 96 -5.00 0.19 -21.42
N SER A 97 -3.73 -0.15 -21.30
CA SER A 97 -2.68 0.19 -22.26
C SER A 97 -2.56 -0.88 -23.35
N ARG A 98 -2.09 -0.47 -24.54
CA ARG A 98 -1.79 -1.39 -25.65
C ARG A 98 -0.37 -1.95 -25.59
N HIS A 99 0.57 -1.19 -24.99
CA HIS A 99 1.99 -1.55 -24.91
C HIS A 99 2.43 -1.68 -23.45
N ALA A 100 3.28 -2.66 -23.18
CA ALA A 100 3.83 -2.90 -21.84
C ALA A 100 4.62 -1.70 -21.31
N ALA A 101 5.35 -0.99 -22.18
CA ALA A 101 6.11 0.20 -21.80
C ALA A 101 5.21 1.33 -21.29
N THR A 102 4.08 1.60 -21.95
CA THR A 102 3.12 2.63 -21.49
C THR A 102 2.45 2.24 -20.18
N SER A 103 2.12 0.96 -20.00
CA SER A 103 1.60 0.43 -18.75
C SER A 103 2.58 0.62 -17.59
N ALA A 104 3.84 0.25 -17.81
CA ALA A 104 4.89 0.42 -16.81
C ALA A 104 5.08 1.90 -16.44
N LEU A 105 5.19 2.77 -17.45
CA LEU A 105 5.39 4.20 -17.24
C LEU A 105 4.23 4.84 -16.48
N SER A 106 2.98 4.51 -16.83
CA SER A 106 1.79 4.99 -16.15
C SER A 106 1.72 4.53 -14.69
N SER A 107 2.09 3.27 -14.44
CA SER A 107 2.14 2.72 -13.07
C SER A 107 3.22 3.42 -12.23
N ILE A 108 4.40 3.68 -12.80
CA ILE A 108 5.49 4.41 -12.14
C ILE A 108 5.09 5.87 -11.88
N ALA A 109 4.49 6.53 -12.86
CA ALA A 109 4.05 7.91 -12.73
C ALA A 109 3.00 8.07 -11.60
N LEU A 110 2.02 7.16 -11.54
CA LEU A 110 1.04 7.18 -10.46
C LEU A 110 1.68 6.88 -9.10
N TRP A 111 2.61 5.92 -9.05
CA TRP A 111 3.36 5.62 -7.82
C TRP A 111 4.14 6.84 -7.31
N LEU A 112 4.88 7.51 -8.19
CA LEU A 112 5.61 8.73 -7.84
C LEU A 112 4.67 9.84 -7.38
N PHE A 113 3.55 10.03 -8.09
CA PHE A 113 2.57 11.02 -7.72
C PHE A 113 2.00 10.79 -6.32
N LEU A 114 1.50 9.60 -6.04
CA LEU A 114 0.90 9.27 -4.74
C LEU A 114 1.93 9.24 -3.60
N THR A 115 3.20 8.89 -3.89
CA THR A 115 4.22 8.76 -2.84
C THR A 115 4.90 10.09 -2.51
N MET A 116 5.17 10.93 -3.52
CA MET A 116 5.94 12.16 -3.33
C MET A 116 5.09 13.43 -3.49
N PHE A 117 4.34 13.53 -4.59
CA PHE A 117 3.64 14.76 -4.94
C PHE A 117 2.37 14.98 -4.13
N LEU A 118 1.68 13.91 -3.73
CA LEU A 118 0.44 14.03 -2.95
C LEU A 118 0.68 14.76 -1.63
N SER A 119 1.78 14.48 -0.95
CA SER A 119 2.12 15.13 0.33
C SER A 119 2.45 16.63 0.15
N LEU A 120 3.07 17.01 -0.97
CA LEU A 120 3.31 18.42 -1.32
C LEU A 120 1.99 19.14 -1.62
N VAL A 121 1.09 18.50 -2.35
CA VAL A 121 -0.24 19.06 -2.63
C VAL A 121 -1.04 19.20 -1.35
N ALA A 122 -1.03 18.19 -0.49
CA ALA A 122 -1.73 18.21 0.79
C ALA A 122 -1.24 19.33 1.71
N SER A 123 0.08 19.50 1.83
CA SER A 123 0.67 20.58 2.63
C SER A 123 0.39 21.96 2.03
N GLY A 124 0.48 22.10 0.71
CA GLY A 124 0.14 23.34 0.00
C GLY A 124 -1.31 23.75 0.21
N LEU A 125 -2.26 22.84 0.10
CA LEU A 125 -3.68 23.08 0.34
C LEU A 125 -3.95 23.44 1.81
N ALA A 126 -3.37 22.70 2.75
CA ALA A 126 -3.52 22.97 4.18
C ALA A 126 -3.00 24.38 4.54
N ASN A 127 -1.83 24.75 4.02
CA ASN A 127 -1.26 26.06 4.22
C ASN A 127 -2.09 27.17 3.57
N ALA A 128 -2.58 26.96 2.33
CA ALA A 128 -3.41 27.95 1.64
C ALA A 128 -4.75 28.22 2.36
N MET A 129 -5.30 27.20 3.03
CA MET A 129 -6.59 27.32 3.73
C MET A 129 -6.47 27.83 5.16
N PHE A 130 -5.39 27.52 5.88
CA PHE A 130 -5.29 27.72 7.32
C PHE A 130 -4.06 28.54 7.77
N ALA A 131 -3.06 28.81 6.90
CA ALA A 131 -1.89 29.61 7.25
C ALA A 131 -2.21 31.11 7.06
N GLY A 132 -2.87 31.71 8.05
CA GLY A 132 -3.03 33.17 8.14
C GLY A 132 -1.94 33.80 9.01
N THR A 133 -1.75 35.12 8.90
CA THR A 133 -0.80 35.90 9.73
C THR A 133 -1.09 35.84 11.24
N HIS A 134 -2.27 35.33 11.64
CA HIS A 134 -2.73 35.11 13.01
C HIS A 134 -3.35 33.72 13.17
N ALA A 135 -2.70 32.68 12.64
CA ALA A 135 -3.19 31.31 12.75
C ALA A 135 -3.39 30.92 14.22
N SER A 136 -4.61 30.56 14.58
CA SER A 136 -4.94 30.07 15.91
C SER A 136 -4.48 28.61 16.07
N ALA A 137 -4.40 28.12 17.33
CA ALA A 137 -4.12 26.70 17.59
C ALA A 137 -5.12 25.78 16.87
N GLN A 138 -6.37 26.23 16.70
CA GLN A 138 -7.43 25.50 15.99
C GLN A 138 -7.14 25.41 14.50
N ASP A 139 -6.58 26.46 13.88
CA ASP A 139 -6.20 26.47 12.48
C ASP A 139 -5.05 25.47 12.19
N VAL A 140 -4.07 25.40 13.10
CA VAL A 140 -2.97 24.42 13.02
C VAL A 140 -3.50 22.99 13.07
N ILE A 141 -4.44 22.69 13.99
CA ILE A 141 -5.08 21.37 14.10
C ILE A 141 -5.87 21.05 12.82
N SER A 142 -6.61 22.03 12.29
CA SER A 142 -7.41 21.85 11.08
C SER A 142 -6.54 21.63 9.85
N ALA A 143 -5.44 22.37 9.73
CA ALA A 143 -4.43 22.19 8.68
C ALA A 143 -3.83 20.76 8.73
N TYR A 144 -3.43 20.30 9.91
CA TYR A 144 -2.89 18.97 10.09
C TYR A 144 -3.90 17.88 9.73
N ARG A 145 -5.16 18.01 10.17
CA ARG A 145 -6.23 17.05 9.84
C ARG A 145 -6.50 16.98 8.34
N LEU A 146 -6.55 18.13 7.67
CA LEU A 146 -6.72 18.18 6.22
C LEU A 146 -5.55 17.51 5.50
N GLN A 147 -4.32 17.87 5.85
CA GLN A 147 -3.11 17.30 5.28
C GLN A 147 -3.05 15.78 5.47
N THR A 148 -3.28 15.31 6.69
CA THR A 148 -3.29 13.88 7.02
C THR A 148 -4.41 13.14 6.28
N GLY A 149 -5.61 13.73 6.20
CA GLY A 149 -6.74 13.15 5.47
C GLY A 149 -6.44 12.96 3.99
N ILE A 150 -5.81 13.95 3.34
CA ILE A 150 -5.39 13.83 1.94
C ILE A 150 -4.27 12.80 1.79
N ASN A 151 -3.28 12.80 2.67
CA ASN A 151 -2.16 11.86 2.62
C ASN A 151 -2.60 10.41 2.78
N ARG A 152 -3.67 10.13 3.55
CA ARG A 152 -4.25 8.79 3.72
C ARG A 152 -4.94 8.23 2.47
N ILE A 153 -5.00 8.98 1.37
CA ILE A 153 -5.35 8.46 0.03
C ILE A 153 -4.16 7.69 -0.58
N SER A 154 -2.95 7.91 -0.07
CA SER A 154 -1.74 7.24 -0.55
C SER A 154 -1.55 5.89 0.14
N PRO A 155 -1.44 4.78 -0.60
CA PRO A 155 -1.10 3.48 -0.03
C PRO A 155 0.21 3.51 0.76
N TYR A 156 1.18 4.30 0.29
CA TYR A 156 2.47 4.49 0.98
C TYR A 156 2.29 5.13 2.36
N TYR A 157 1.47 6.17 2.45
CA TYR A 157 1.23 6.86 3.72
C TYR A 157 0.51 5.95 4.72
N LEU A 158 -0.53 5.25 4.28
CA LEU A 158 -1.24 4.26 5.10
C LEU A 158 -0.29 3.16 5.62
N PHE A 159 0.55 2.63 4.73
CA PHE A 159 1.54 1.62 5.11
C PHE A 159 2.56 2.17 6.11
N SER A 160 3.10 3.37 5.88
CA SER A 160 4.13 3.97 6.74
C SER A 160 3.59 4.29 8.15
N GLU A 161 2.35 4.81 8.25
CA GLU A 161 1.68 5.02 9.54
C GLU A 161 1.49 3.68 10.28
N ALA A 162 0.93 2.68 9.62
CA ALA A 162 0.70 1.37 10.21
C ALA A 162 1.99 0.67 10.62
N ALA A 163 3.02 0.72 9.77
CA ALA A 163 4.33 0.15 10.04
C ALA A 163 5.01 0.82 11.24
N SER A 164 4.93 2.14 11.35
CA SER A 164 5.50 2.89 12.47
C SER A 164 4.90 2.51 13.82
N VAL A 165 3.57 2.37 13.89
CA VAL A 165 2.87 1.94 15.11
C VAL A 165 3.18 0.49 15.47
N LEU A 166 3.30 -0.37 14.45
CA LEU A 166 3.54 -1.81 14.66
C LEU A 166 4.96 -2.08 15.13
N MET A 167 5.95 -1.43 14.49
CA MET A 167 7.37 -1.67 14.74
C MET A 167 7.93 -0.82 15.89
N ASN A 168 7.30 0.30 16.20
CA ASN A 168 7.70 1.15 17.32
C ASN A 168 6.58 1.25 18.38
N PRO A 169 6.62 0.43 19.44
CA PRO A 169 5.59 0.41 20.47
C PRO A 169 5.51 1.72 21.30
N ASN A 170 6.46 2.64 21.13
CA ASN A 170 6.43 3.96 21.77
C ASN A 170 5.51 4.96 21.03
N VAL A 171 5.13 4.66 19.78
CA VAL A 171 4.21 5.50 19.01
C VAL A 171 2.78 5.19 19.45
N ARG A 172 2.23 6.04 20.34
CA ARG A 172 0.88 5.83 20.93
C ARG A 172 -0.26 6.28 20.05
N SER A 173 -0.05 7.27 19.23
CA SER A 173 -1.09 7.86 18.40
C SER A 173 -0.46 8.48 17.16
N LEU A 174 -1.19 8.45 16.07
CA LEU A 174 -0.86 9.10 14.80
C LEU A 174 -1.55 10.47 14.70
N ASP A 175 -2.12 10.96 15.80
CA ASP A 175 -2.79 12.25 15.85
C ASP A 175 -1.87 13.34 16.46
N ILE A 176 -2.15 14.61 16.14
CA ILE A 176 -1.41 15.77 16.61
C ILE A 176 -1.37 15.85 18.15
N MET A 177 -2.38 15.30 18.82
CA MET A 177 -2.45 15.25 20.29
C MET A 177 -1.30 14.45 20.91
N SER A 178 -0.77 13.42 20.22
CA SER A 178 0.38 12.67 20.72
C SER A 178 1.67 13.46 20.71
N LEU A 179 1.83 14.37 19.74
CA LEU A 179 2.97 15.29 19.70
C LEU A 179 2.93 16.28 20.87
N VAL A 180 1.75 16.77 21.22
CA VAL A 180 1.54 17.68 22.36
C VAL A 180 1.75 16.95 23.69
N GLU A 181 1.25 15.71 23.81
CA GLU A 181 1.47 14.87 25.02
C GLU A 181 2.95 14.52 25.21
N TYR A 182 3.66 14.19 24.10
CA TYR A 182 5.09 13.91 24.14
C TYR A 182 5.90 15.15 24.58
N GLN A 183 5.54 16.33 24.10
CA GLN A 183 6.17 17.61 24.51
C GLN A 183 5.90 17.95 25.98
N ASN A 184 4.75 17.53 26.54
CA ASN A 184 4.36 17.74 27.93
C ASN A 184 4.93 16.70 28.90
N GLY A 185 5.86 15.84 28.44
CA GLY A 185 6.55 14.88 29.31
C GLY A 185 5.70 13.70 29.78
N ALA A 186 4.62 13.39 29.09
CA ALA A 186 3.85 12.19 29.36
C ALA A 186 4.74 10.95 29.16
N LEU A 187 4.93 10.15 30.22
CA LEU A 187 5.73 8.94 30.17
C LEU A 187 5.16 8.00 29.09
N ALA A 188 5.95 7.76 28.05
CA ALA A 188 5.59 6.82 27.01
C ALA A 188 5.56 5.41 27.61
N SER A 189 4.39 4.86 27.87
CA SER A 189 4.26 3.44 28.17
C SER A 189 4.10 2.68 26.85
N TYR A 190 4.77 1.55 26.75
CA TYR A 190 4.72 0.67 25.58
C TYR A 190 3.28 0.28 25.24
N LEU A 191 2.90 0.40 23.95
CA LEU A 191 1.66 -0.16 23.45
C LEU A 191 1.76 -1.69 23.43
N SER A 192 0.77 -2.34 24.02
CA SER A 192 0.61 -3.78 23.86
C SER A 192 0.31 -4.12 22.39
N LEU A 193 0.64 -5.33 21.95
CA LEU A 193 0.36 -5.79 20.58
C LEU A 193 -1.12 -5.58 20.21
N GLY A 194 -2.07 -5.88 21.11
CA GLY A 194 -3.50 -5.69 20.86
C GLY A 194 -3.88 -4.24 20.62
N GLN A 195 -3.30 -3.29 21.37
CA GLN A 195 -3.52 -1.87 21.17
C GLN A 195 -2.93 -1.37 19.85
N SER A 196 -1.72 -1.83 19.48
CA SER A 196 -1.12 -1.53 18.17
C SER A 196 -2.01 -2.04 17.03
N LEU A 197 -2.56 -3.25 17.14
CA LEU A 197 -3.47 -3.82 16.14
C LEU A 197 -4.76 -3.03 15.99
N LEU A 198 -5.38 -2.61 17.09
CA LEU A 198 -6.57 -1.76 17.06
C LEU A 198 -6.30 -0.40 16.39
N GLN A 199 -5.08 0.12 16.52
CA GLN A 199 -4.71 1.40 15.92
C GLN A 199 -4.43 1.28 14.42
N ILE A 200 -3.84 0.16 13.96
CA ILE A 200 -3.51 -0.05 12.54
C ILE A 200 -4.69 -0.62 11.74
N TRP A 201 -5.74 -1.12 12.40
CA TRP A 201 -6.90 -1.73 11.75
C TRP A 201 -7.52 -0.87 10.64
N PRO A 202 -7.79 0.44 10.84
CA PRO A 202 -8.36 1.28 9.78
C PRO A 202 -7.45 1.38 8.56
N HIS A 203 -6.13 1.43 8.76
CA HIS A 203 -5.14 1.50 7.67
C HIS A 203 -5.12 0.21 6.86
N LEU A 204 -5.18 -0.94 7.54
CA LEU A 204 -5.25 -2.24 6.88
C LEU A 204 -6.52 -2.36 6.02
N VAL A 205 -7.68 -1.98 6.59
CA VAL A 205 -8.96 -1.99 5.86
C VAL A 205 -8.91 -1.05 4.65
N ALA A 206 -8.36 0.15 4.80
CA ALA A 206 -8.20 1.10 3.69
C ALA A 206 -7.33 0.52 2.57
N MET A 207 -6.17 -0.07 2.88
CA MET A 207 -5.31 -0.71 1.88
C MET A 207 -5.98 -1.91 1.19
N ILE A 208 -6.73 -2.74 1.93
CA ILE A 208 -7.51 -3.84 1.34
C ILE A 208 -8.57 -3.27 0.38
N MET A 209 -9.25 -2.20 0.76
CA MET A 209 -10.21 -1.52 -0.12
C MET A 209 -9.53 -0.99 -1.39
N GLU A 210 -8.33 -0.44 -1.30
CA GLU A 210 -7.55 -0.01 -2.47
C GLU A 210 -7.22 -1.19 -3.40
N VAL A 211 -6.83 -2.36 -2.85
CA VAL A 211 -6.62 -3.59 -3.64
C VAL A 211 -7.90 -3.99 -4.35
N VAL A 212 -9.02 -4.03 -3.62
CA VAL A 212 -10.31 -4.45 -4.17
C VAL A 212 -10.78 -3.49 -5.27
N ILE A 213 -10.70 -2.19 -5.04
CA ILE A 213 -11.09 -1.17 -6.02
C ILE A 213 -10.18 -1.27 -7.26
N GLY A 214 -8.86 -1.31 -7.07
CA GLY A 214 -7.90 -1.42 -8.17
C GLY A 214 -8.12 -2.67 -9.00
N PHE A 215 -8.33 -3.81 -8.35
CA PHE A 215 -8.61 -5.07 -9.04
C PHE A 215 -9.99 -5.08 -9.71
N ALA A 216 -11.03 -4.55 -9.06
CA ALA A 216 -12.38 -4.45 -9.66
C ALA A 216 -12.35 -3.59 -10.94
N LEU A 217 -11.63 -2.47 -10.92
CA LEU A 217 -11.46 -1.64 -12.12
C LEU A 217 -10.70 -2.38 -13.23
N ALA A 218 -9.65 -3.12 -12.87
CA ALA A 218 -8.90 -3.96 -13.81
C ALA A 218 -9.80 -5.06 -14.41
N TYR A 219 -10.59 -5.72 -13.58
CA TYR A 219 -11.54 -6.75 -13.99
C TYR A 219 -12.61 -6.19 -14.97
N ILE A 220 -13.25 -5.07 -14.61
CA ILE A 220 -14.27 -4.43 -15.47
C ILE A 220 -13.64 -4.00 -16.80
N SER A 221 -12.44 -3.41 -16.76
CA SER A 221 -11.72 -2.99 -17.96
C SER A 221 -11.39 -4.18 -18.86
N PHE A 222 -10.93 -5.29 -18.28
CA PHE A 222 -10.61 -6.52 -19.03
C PHE A 222 -11.86 -7.16 -19.65
N MET A 223 -12.98 -7.23 -18.91
CA MET A 223 -14.23 -7.81 -19.41
C MET A 223 -14.86 -7.00 -20.53
N ARG A 224 -14.70 -5.67 -20.53
CA ARG A 224 -15.21 -4.77 -21.58
C ARG A 224 -14.30 -4.73 -22.82
N LYS A 225 -13.09 -5.24 -22.75
CA LYS A 225 -12.15 -5.23 -23.87
C LYS A 225 -12.60 -6.22 -24.95
N GLU A 226 -12.88 -5.72 -26.16
CA GLU A 226 -13.14 -6.58 -27.31
C GLU A 226 -11.82 -7.26 -27.71
N ILE A 227 -11.78 -8.58 -27.61
CA ILE A 227 -10.68 -9.38 -28.16
C ILE A 227 -11.08 -9.69 -29.59
N ARG A 228 -10.64 -8.85 -30.54
CA ARG A 228 -10.80 -9.15 -31.97
C ARG A 228 -9.71 -10.13 -32.38
N ALA A 229 -10.17 -11.22 -33.00
CA ALA A 229 -9.30 -12.20 -33.64
C ALA A 229 -8.56 -11.60 -34.84
#